data_e8ce3040bca086bfa988e604bc69af1b
#
_entry.id   e8ce3040bca086bfa988e604bc69af1b
#
_cell.length_a   1.000
_cell.length_b   1.000
_cell.length_c   1.000
_cell.angle_alpha   90.00
_cell.angle_beta   90.00
_cell.angle_gamma   90.00
#
_symmetry.space_group_name_H-M   'P 1'
#
loop_
_entity.id
_entity.type
_entity.pdbx_description
1 polymer ?
#
loop_
_entity_poly.entity_id
_entity_poly.type
_entity_poly.pdbx_seq_one_letter_code
_entity_poly.pdbx_strand_id
1 'polypeptide(L)'
;ENLTAQKFIIHPRTGQRLYKTGDLGRWRNNGQIEFLGRRDTQVKIGGFRIELGDVESALSTLPEVSAAVAGVCPMPGGALGLVGYIVPLNPQRPPTAEELRTALRTLLPGYMVPQHYVLLDSLPLSDNGKIDRKRLPPPNFTELNSIERGTELEENIREVIARHIGTASFGLDEKFFDLGVTSLLMVKIHRELNEILPQHIALIQLFEAPSVRALAKLFENKNNDAIDRGRLQAEKRLASRASVRQYRREK
;
A
#
# COMPACT_ATOMS: atom_id res chain seq x y z
N GLU A 1 -22.82 -12.72 21.67
CA GLU A 1 -23.23 -14.15 21.89
C GLU A 1 -23.70 -14.81 20.58
N ASN A 2 -24.43 -14.09 19.73
CA ASN A 2 -25.02 -14.67 18.50
C ASN A 2 -23.95 -15.10 17.46
N LEU A 3 -22.86 -14.35 17.29
CA LEU A 3 -21.80 -14.64 16.33
C LEU A 3 -21.02 -15.92 16.70
N THR A 4 -20.75 -16.12 17.99
CA THR A 4 -20.09 -17.31 18.50
C THR A 4 -20.92 -18.56 18.23
N ALA A 5 -22.25 -18.52 18.46
CA ALA A 5 -23.14 -19.62 18.18
C ALA A 5 -23.25 -19.96 16.68
N GLN A 6 -23.10 -18.98 15.80
CA GLN A 6 -23.08 -19.20 14.34
C GLN A 6 -21.79 -19.85 13.87
N LYS A 7 -20.64 -19.51 14.47
CA LYS A 7 -19.31 -19.99 14.06
C LYS A 7 -18.92 -21.31 14.75
N PHE A 8 -19.36 -21.52 16.00
CA PHE A 8 -19.09 -22.74 16.76
C PHE A 8 -20.36 -23.58 16.87
N ILE A 9 -20.32 -24.78 16.29
CA ILE A 9 -21.44 -25.72 16.29
C ILE A 9 -21.07 -27.01 17.01
N ILE A 10 -22.04 -27.75 17.42
CA ILE A 10 -21.85 -29.13 17.92
C ILE A 10 -22.07 -30.11 16.76
N HIS A 11 -21.11 -30.99 16.53
CA HIS A 11 -21.25 -32.03 15.52
C HIS A 11 -22.36 -32.99 15.86
N PRO A 12 -23.37 -33.21 14.98
CA PRO A 12 -24.62 -33.90 15.36
C PRO A 12 -24.42 -35.38 15.74
N ARG A 13 -23.37 -36.03 15.25
CA ARG A 13 -23.09 -37.45 15.55
C ARG A 13 -22.08 -37.67 16.67
N THR A 14 -21.08 -36.78 16.78
CA THR A 14 -19.95 -37.00 17.71
C THR A 14 -20.05 -36.16 18.98
N GLY A 15 -20.94 -35.17 19.03
CA GLY A 15 -21.04 -34.22 20.13
C GLY A 15 -19.85 -33.26 20.25
N GLN A 16 -18.87 -33.32 19.37
CA GLN A 16 -17.69 -32.48 19.42
C GLN A 16 -17.99 -31.04 18.98
N ARG A 17 -17.33 -30.09 19.62
CA ARG A 17 -17.40 -28.66 19.22
C ARG A 17 -16.58 -28.43 17.96
N LEU A 18 -17.22 -27.94 16.94
CA LEU A 18 -16.61 -27.62 15.64
C LEU A 18 -16.61 -26.11 15.41
N TYR A 19 -15.56 -25.63 14.76
CA TYR A 19 -15.48 -24.26 14.25
C TYR A 19 -15.69 -24.23 12.73
N LYS A 20 -16.66 -23.44 12.27
CA LYS A 20 -16.89 -23.20 10.85
C LYS A 20 -15.85 -22.20 10.35
N THR A 21 -14.87 -22.64 9.59
CA THR A 21 -13.78 -21.80 9.05
C THR A 21 -14.28 -20.78 8.02
N GLY A 22 -15.42 -21.09 7.37
CA GLY A 22 -15.92 -20.35 6.20
C GLY A 22 -15.34 -20.83 4.89
N ASP A 23 -14.40 -21.79 4.92
CA ASP A 23 -13.84 -22.38 3.72
C ASP A 23 -14.82 -23.40 3.15
N LEU A 24 -14.90 -23.45 1.80
CA LEU A 24 -15.63 -24.44 1.04
C LEU A 24 -14.67 -25.49 0.49
N GLY A 25 -15.01 -26.73 0.70
CA GLY A 25 -14.23 -27.86 0.16
C GLY A 25 -15.12 -28.99 -0.29
N ARG A 26 -14.63 -29.82 -1.19
CA ARG A 26 -15.26 -31.08 -1.56
C ARG A 26 -14.27 -32.23 -1.48
N TRP A 27 -14.77 -33.40 -1.15
CA TRP A 27 -14.01 -34.63 -1.23
C TRP A 27 -13.81 -35.02 -2.70
N ARG A 28 -12.57 -35.35 -3.05
CA ARG A 28 -12.25 -36.02 -4.30
C ARG A 28 -12.32 -37.57 -4.13
N ASN A 29 -12.46 -38.28 -5.22
CA ASN A 29 -12.50 -39.78 -5.21
C ASN A 29 -11.23 -40.42 -4.63
N ASN A 30 -10.11 -39.68 -4.62
CA ASN A 30 -8.84 -40.16 -4.05
C ASN A 30 -8.70 -39.89 -2.54
N GLY A 31 -9.76 -39.48 -1.87
CA GLY A 31 -9.74 -39.19 -0.43
C GLY A 31 -9.12 -37.83 -0.02
N GLN A 32 -8.77 -36.98 -0.98
CA GLN A 32 -8.27 -35.63 -0.73
C GLN A 32 -9.40 -34.60 -0.72
N ILE A 33 -9.22 -33.55 0.04
CA ILE A 33 -10.13 -32.40 0.03
C ILE A 33 -9.62 -31.37 -0.99
N GLU A 34 -10.47 -31.02 -1.95
CA GLU A 34 -10.26 -29.93 -2.86
C GLU A 34 -10.82 -28.64 -2.25
N PHE A 35 -10.00 -27.62 -2.16
CA PHE A 35 -10.44 -26.29 -1.73
C PHE A 35 -11.18 -25.59 -2.86
N LEU A 36 -12.41 -25.14 -2.59
CA LEU A 36 -13.29 -24.49 -3.58
C LEU A 36 -13.40 -22.97 -3.38
N GLY A 37 -12.72 -22.44 -2.36
CA GLY A 37 -12.80 -21.01 -2.00
C GLY A 37 -13.46 -20.80 -0.65
N ARG A 38 -13.92 -19.56 -0.43
CA ARG A 38 -14.59 -19.17 0.81
C ARG A 38 -16.07 -18.90 0.58
N ARG A 39 -16.85 -19.16 1.60
CA ARG A 39 -18.30 -18.85 1.63
C ARG A 39 -18.53 -17.34 1.89
N ASP A 40 -17.65 -16.73 2.64
CA ASP A 40 -17.65 -15.31 2.97
C ASP A 40 -16.80 -14.50 1.95
N THR A 41 -16.89 -13.19 2.02
CA THR A 41 -16.17 -12.25 1.15
C THR A 41 -14.74 -11.95 1.63
N GLN A 42 -14.19 -12.81 2.50
CA GLN A 42 -12.87 -12.62 3.05
C GLN A 42 -11.77 -12.96 2.04
N VAL A 43 -10.76 -12.12 1.95
CA VAL A 43 -9.63 -12.25 1.04
C VAL A 43 -8.30 -12.15 1.78
N LYS A 44 -7.23 -12.67 1.16
CA LYS A 44 -5.86 -12.49 1.64
C LYS A 44 -5.08 -11.65 0.63
N ILE A 45 -4.59 -10.50 1.06
CA ILE A 45 -3.80 -9.57 0.24
C ILE A 45 -2.56 -9.19 1.03
N GLY A 46 -1.36 -9.38 0.45
CA GLY A 46 -0.10 -9.00 1.10
C GLY A 46 0.13 -9.64 2.49
N GLY A 47 -0.46 -10.81 2.75
CA GLY A 47 -0.42 -11.48 4.06
C GLY A 47 -1.49 -11.05 5.05
N PHE A 48 -2.23 -9.99 4.76
CA PHE A 48 -3.35 -9.53 5.58
C PHE A 48 -4.64 -10.25 5.23
N ARG A 49 -5.45 -10.50 6.25
CA ARG A 49 -6.79 -11.06 6.11
C ARG A 49 -7.79 -9.90 6.14
N ILE A 50 -8.49 -9.67 5.04
CA ILE A 50 -9.37 -8.53 4.82
C ILE A 50 -10.79 -9.02 4.64
N GLU A 51 -11.72 -8.46 5.40
CA GLU A 51 -13.16 -8.61 5.19
C GLU A 51 -13.62 -7.53 4.21
N LEU A 52 -14.00 -7.91 2.99
CA LEU A 52 -14.49 -6.92 2.00
C LEU A 52 -15.71 -6.16 2.52
N GLY A 53 -16.55 -6.82 3.34
CA GLY A 53 -17.73 -6.20 3.95
C GLY A 53 -17.40 -5.02 4.88
N ASP A 54 -16.26 -5.05 5.58
CA ASP A 54 -15.84 -3.93 6.43
C ASP A 54 -15.44 -2.72 5.57
N VAL A 55 -14.75 -2.98 4.46
CA VAL A 55 -14.38 -1.95 3.49
C VAL A 55 -15.63 -1.34 2.84
N GLU A 56 -16.60 -2.17 2.45
CA GLU A 56 -17.87 -1.74 1.87
C GLU A 56 -18.69 -0.92 2.87
N SER A 57 -18.74 -1.36 4.12
CA SER A 57 -19.41 -0.61 5.19
C SER A 57 -18.78 0.76 5.38
N ALA A 58 -17.46 0.85 5.45
CA ALA A 58 -16.76 2.12 5.58
C ALA A 58 -17.01 3.05 4.37
N LEU A 59 -16.92 2.52 3.16
CA LEU A 59 -17.23 3.28 1.93
C LEU A 59 -18.66 3.82 1.94
N SER A 60 -19.62 3.02 2.40
CA SER A 60 -21.06 3.39 2.44
C SER A 60 -21.37 4.45 3.51
N THR A 61 -20.46 4.75 4.43
CA THR A 61 -20.64 5.85 5.40
C THR A 61 -20.25 7.21 4.84
N LEU A 62 -19.55 7.24 3.70
CA LEU A 62 -19.09 8.48 3.09
C LEU A 62 -20.26 9.21 2.41
N PRO A 63 -20.43 10.52 2.67
CA PRO A 63 -21.59 11.27 2.18
C PRO A 63 -21.64 11.42 0.65
N GLU A 64 -20.52 11.27 -0.03
CA GLU A 64 -20.41 11.34 -1.50
C GLU A 64 -20.75 10.01 -2.19
N VAL A 65 -20.97 8.93 -1.43
CA VAL A 65 -21.14 7.57 -1.93
C VAL A 65 -22.59 7.14 -1.80
N SER A 66 -23.23 6.81 -2.92
CA SER A 66 -24.59 6.25 -2.96
C SER A 66 -24.58 4.74 -2.72
N ALA A 67 -23.64 4.04 -3.34
CA ALA A 67 -23.41 2.62 -3.13
C ALA A 67 -21.95 2.27 -3.40
N ALA A 68 -21.46 1.24 -2.70
CA ALA A 68 -20.09 0.79 -2.89
C ALA A 68 -19.96 -0.73 -2.75
N VAL A 69 -18.97 -1.29 -3.46
CA VAL A 69 -18.54 -2.68 -3.36
C VAL A 69 -17.02 -2.73 -3.39
N ALA A 70 -16.45 -3.58 -2.57
CA ALA A 70 -15.02 -3.87 -2.61
C ALA A 70 -14.75 -5.17 -3.39
N GLY A 71 -13.68 -5.18 -4.14
CA GLY A 71 -13.23 -6.34 -4.91
C GLY A 71 -11.71 -6.50 -4.86
N VAL A 72 -11.23 -7.62 -5.39
CA VAL A 72 -9.80 -7.91 -5.53
C VAL A 72 -9.52 -8.19 -6.98
N CYS A 73 -8.48 -7.58 -7.51
CA CYS A 73 -8.01 -7.87 -8.86
C CYS A 73 -6.48 -7.95 -8.91
N PRO A 74 -5.92 -8.61 -9.93
CA PRO A 74 -4.50 -8.51 -10.22
C PRO A 74 -4.12 -7.08 -10.56
N MET A 75 -3.09 -6.56 -9.90
CA MET A 75 -2.48 -5.25 -10.19
C MET A 75 -1.42 -5.38 -11.28
N PRO A 76 -1.00 -4.27 -11.90
CA PRO A 76 0.20 -4.26 -12.73
C PRO A 76 1.36 -4.84 -11.93
N GLY A 77 2.01 -5.90 -12.43
CA GLY A 77 3.03 -6.66 -11.67
C GLY A 77 2.55 -7.97 -11.05
N GLY A 78 1.24 -8.29 -11.15
CA GLY A 78 0.68 -9.61 -10.82
C GLY A 78 0.29 -9.82 -9.36
N ALA A 79 0.60 -8.89 -8.46
CA ALA A 79 0.11 -8.95 -7.09
C ALA A 79 -1.39 -8.67 -7.02
N LEU A 80 -2.08 -9.25 -6.03
CA LEU A 80 -3.48 -8.94 -5.79
C LEU A 80 -3.60 -7.62 -5.02
N GLY A 81 -4.51 -6.75 -5.46
CA GLY A 81 -4.83 -5.49 -4.81
C GLY A 81 -6.31 -5.30 -4.56
N LEU A 82 -6.62 -4.44 -3.60
CA LEU A 82 -7.99 -4.09 -3.22
C LEU A 82 -8.50 -2.94 -4.09
N VAL A 83 -9.73 -3.08 -4.61
CA VAL A 83 -10.40 -2.10 -5.47
C VAL A 83 -11.74 -1.73 -4.86
N GLY A 84 -12.02 -0.43 -4.77
CA GLY A 84 -13.33 0.10 -4.42
C GLY A 84 -14.12 0.45 -5.69
N TYR A 85 -15.32 -0.10 -5.82
CA TYR A 85 -16.28 0.26 -6.90
C TYR A 85 -17.32 1.17 -6.28
N ILE A 86 -17.44 2.38 -6.80
CA ILE A 86 -18.19 3.47 -6.18
C ILE A 86 -19.28 3.95 -7.14
N VAL A 87 -20.51 4.00 -6.67
CA VAL A 87 -21.57 4.77 -7.29
C VAL A 87 -21.64 6.10 -6.56
N PRO A 88 -21.29 7.22 -7.20
CA PRO A 88 -21.31 8.52 -6.57
C PRO A 88 -22.76 8.97 -6.26
N LEU A 89 -22.96 9.67 -5.15
CA LEU A 89 -24.24 10.27 -4.82
C LEU A 89 -24.59 11.39 -5.81
N ASN A 90 -23.59 12.15 -6.23
CA ASN A 90 -23.74 13.18 -7.26
C ASN A 90 -22.85 12.84 -8.47
N PRO A 91 -23.42 12.35 -9.60
CA PRO A 91 -22.63 12.03 -10.80
C PRO A 91 -21.92 13.23 -11.44
N GLN A 92 -22.38 14.45 -11.19
CA GLN A 92 -21.76 15.68 -11.73
C GLN A 92 -20.52 16.10 -10.92
N ARG A 93 -20.38 15.60 -9.69
CA ARG A 93 -19.24 15.83 -8.83
C ARG A 93 -18.89 14.52 -8.10
N PRO A 94 -18.33 13.56 -8.82
CA PRO A 94 -17.91 12.32 -8.20
C PRO A 94 -16.73 12.58 -7.25
N PRO A 95 -16.61 11.81 -6.17
CA PRO A 95 -15.46 11.90 -5.29
C PRO A 95 -14.18 11.45 -6.01
N THR A 96 -13.09 12.12 -5.76
CA THR A 96 -11.77 11.74 -6.25
C THR A 96 -11.21 10.55 -5.46
N ALA A 97 -10.28 9.80 -6.05
CA ALA A 97 -9.62 8.69 -5.37
C ALA A 97 -8.89 9.15 -4.09
N GLU A 98 -8.35 10.38 -4.08
CA GLU A 98 -7.65 10.92 -2.93
C GLU A 98 -8.59 11.33 -1.79
N GLU A 99 -9.76 11.90 -2.11
CA GLU A 99 -10.79 12.20 -1.11
C GLU A 99 -11.28 10.93 -0.45
N LEU A 100 -11.61 9.88 -1.24
CA LEU A 100 -12.02 8.58 -0.73
C LEU A 100 -10.94 7.93 0.15
N ARG A 101 -9.68 7.95 -0.30
CA ARG A 101 -8.54 7.38 0.43
C ARG A 101 -8.31 8.11 1.76
N THR A 102 -8.34 9.43 1.74
CA THR A 102 -8.16 10.25 2.95
C THR A 102 -9.27 9.99 3.97
N ALA A 103 -10.53 9.95 3.53
CA ALA A 103 -11.65 9.63 4.39
C ALA A 103 -11.56 8.22 4.99
N LEU A 104 -11.26 7.21 4.16
CA LEU A 104 -11.14 5.82 4.61
C LEU A 104 -9.99 5.59 5.59
N ARG A 105 -8.87 6.31 5.46
CA ARG A 105 -7.75 6.23 6.41
C ARG A 105 -8.12 6.59 7.85
N THR A 106 -9.20 7.34 8.05
CA THR A 106 -9.72 7.65 9.39
C THR A 106 -10.59 6.53 9.96
N LEU A 107 -11.11 5.64 9.11
CA LEU A 107 -12.06 4.60 9.45
C LEU A 107 -11.44 3.19 9.46
N LEU A 108 -10.43 2.96 8.63
CA LEU A 108 -9.84 1.64 8.38
C LEU A 108 -8.31 1.66 8.54
N PRO A 109 -7.72 0.53 8.95
CA PRO A 109 -6.27 0.32 8.84
C PRO A 109 -5.80 0.48 7.39
N GLY A 110 -4.58 1.00 7.18
CA GLY A 110 -4.05 1.32 5.84
C GLY A 110 -4.11 0.14 4.86
N TYR A 111 -3.86 -1.09 5.31
CA TYR A 111 -3.92 -2.29 4.47
C TYR A 111 -5.35 -2.65 4.00
N MET A 112 -6.41 -2.06 4.59
CA MET A 112 -7.81 -2.23 4.19
C MET A 112 -8.32 -1.10 3.29
N VAL A 113 -7.54 -0.04 3.08
CA VAL A 113 -7.90 1.06 2.19
C VAL A 113 -7.66 0.64 0.74
N PRO A 114 -8.67 0.71 -0.15
CA PRO A 114 -8.51 0.36 -1.55
C PRO A 114 -7.42 1.20 -2.23
N GLN A 115 -6.58 0.55 -3.02
CA GLN A 115 -5.53 1.19 -3.80
C GLN A 115 -6.10 1.89 -5.04
N HIS A 116 -7.20 1.36 -5.57
CA HIS A 116 -7.88 1.85 -6.77
C HIS A 116 -9.37 2.00 -6.54
N TYR A 117 -9.95 2.97 -7.23
CA TYR A 117 -11.38 3.22 -7.22
C TYR A 117 -11.90 3.26 -8.65
N VAL A 118 -13.03 2.60 -8.88
CA VAL A 118 -13.73 2.58 -10.16
C VAL A 118 -15.08 3.23 -9.94
N LEU A 119 -15.34 4.32 -10.64
CA LEU A 119 -16.65 4.98 -10.62
C LEU A 119 -17.60 4.23 -11.55
N LEU A 120 -18.80 3.97 -11.07
CA LEU A 120 -19.86 3.29 -11.81
C LEU A 120 -21.14 4.11 -11.75
N ASP A 121 -21.94 4.04 -12.80
CA ASP A 121 -23.29 4.62 -12.80
C ASP A 121 -24.24 3.79 -11.92
N SER A 122 -24.04 2.48 -11.88
CA SER A 122 -24.78 1.55 -11.02
C SER A 122 -23.99 0.27 -10.77
N LEU A 123 -24.26 -0.39 -9.66
CA LEU A 123 -23.66 -1.70 -9.37
C LEU A 123 -24.33 -2.79 -10.23
N PRO A 124 -23.56 -3.72 -10.84
CA PRO A 124 -24.13 -4.83 -11.57
C PRO A 124 -24.87 -5.78 -10.62
N LEU A 125 -26.11 -6.11 -10.97
CA LEU A 125 -26.94 -7.04 -10.21
C LEU A 125 -27.12 -8.34 -10.97
N SER A 126 -27.22 -9.44 -10.24
CA SER A 126 -27.66 -10.74 -10.73
C SER A 126 -29.18 -10.77 -10.89
N ASP A 127 -29.72 -11.80 -11.55
CA ASP A 127 -31.16 -11.99 -11.73
C ASP A 127 -31.96 -12.03 -10.42
N ASN A 128 -31.31 -12.37 -9.33
CA ASN A 128 -31.89 -12.39 -7.97
C ASN A 128 -31.72 -11.06 -7.22
N GLY A 129 -31.33 -9.97 -7.87
CA GLY A 129 -31.14 -8.65 -7.26
C GLY A 129 -29.94 -8.51 -6.33
N LYS A 130 -29.02 -9.49 -6.30
CA LYS A 130 -27.77 -9.42 -5.54
C LYS A 130 -26.64 -8.87 -6.41
N ILE A 131 -25.66 -8.22 -5.79
CA ILE A 131 -24.49 -7.69 -6.48
C ILE A 131 -23.73 -8.83 -7.17
N ASP A 132 -23.55 -8.70 -8.49
CA ASP A 132 -22.77 -9.63 -9.29
C ASP A 132 -21.31 -9.14 -9.42
N ARG A 133 -20.47 -9.57 -8.47
CA ARG A 133 -19.05 -9.20 -8.45
C ARG A 133 -18.25 -9.66 -9.67
N LYS A 134 -18.74 -10.68 -10.39
CA LYS A 134 -18.07 -11.17 -11.62
C LYS A 134 -18.24 -10.23 -12.81
N ARG A 135 -19.28 -9.39 -12.77
CA ARG A 135 -19.57 -8.39 -13.80
C ARG A 135 -18.95 -7.02 -13.49
N LEU A 136 -18.24 -6.87 -12.37
CA LEU A 136 -17.52 -5.65 -12.08
C LEU A 136 -16.40 -5.45 -13.12
N PRO A 137 -16.25 -4.25 -13.70
CA PRO A 137 -15.21 -4.00 -14.70
C PRO A 137 -13.82 -4.02 -14.03
N PRO A 138 -12.79 -4.44 -14.77
CA PRO A 138 -11.43 -4.29 -14.26
C PRO A 138 -11.10 -2.81 -14.09
N PRO A 139 -10.29 -2.43 -13.07
CA PRO A 139 -9.85 -1.05 -12.93
C PRO A 139 -8.99 -0.63 -14.12
N ASN A 140 -9.18 0.61 -14.57
CA ASN A 140 -8.36 1.18 -15.62
C ASN A 140 -7.05 1.71 -15.01
N PHE A 141 -5.97 0.95 -15.14
CA PHE A 141 -4.66 1.33 -14.63
C PHE A 141 -3.95 2.42 -15.46
N THR A 142 -4.50 2.77 -16.62
CA THR A 142 -3.89 3.78 -17.53
C THR A 142 -4.15 5.20 -17.02
N GLU A 143 -5.21 5.44 -16.26
CA GLU A 143 -5.52 6.75 -15.67
C GLU A 143 -4.63 7.12 -14.48
N LEU A 144 -3.79 6.19 -14.02
CA LEU A 144 -2.82 6.39 -12.94
C LEU A 144 -1.58 7.21 -13.37
N ASN A 145 -1.53 7.67 -14.60
CA ASN A 145 -0.44 8.51 -15.13
C ASN A 145 -0.42 9.95 -14.60
N SER A 146 -1.28 10.31 -13.64
CA SER A 146 -1.13 11.55 -12.85
C SER A 146 -0.29 11.35 -11.57
N ILE A 147 0.51 10.27 -11.52
CA ILE A 147 1.50 10.13 -10.44
C ILE A 147 2.50 11.26 -10.63
N GLU A 148 2.60 12.11 -9.63
CA GLU A 148 3.59 13.16 -9.55
C GLU A 148 4.97 12.58 -9.92
N ARG A 149 5.60 13.14 -10.95
CA ARG A 149 6.97 12.76 -11.31
C ARG A 149 7.89 13.28 -10.22
N GLY A 150 8.61 12.39 -9.60
CA GLY A 150 9.62 12.71 -8.62
C GLY A 150 10.94 13.16 -9.27
N THR A 151 11.89 13.49 -8.43
CA THR A 151 13.30 13.62 -8.82
C THR A 151 13.82 12.27 -9.33
N GLU A 152 14.94 12.25 -10.05
CA GLU A 152 15.57 11.01 -10.50
C GLU A 152 15.83 10.03 -9.33
N LEU A 153 16.23 10.55 -8.18
CA LEU A 153 16.43 9.75 -6.98
C LEU A 153 15.12 9.14 -6.45
N GLU A 154 14.04 9.93 -6.40
CA GLU A 154 12.72 9.44 -5.99
C GLU A 154 12.20 8.37 -6.95
N GLU A 155 12.39 8.54 -8.26
CA GLU A 155 12.00 7.55 -9.26
C GLU A 155 12.77 6.23 -9.10
N ASN A 156 14.07 6.29 -8.88
CA ASN A 156 14.90 5.11 -8.63
C ASN A 156 14.46 4.36 -7.38
N ILE A 157 14.18 5.08 -6.29
CA ILE A 157 13.67 4.49 -5.05
C ILE A 157 12.29 3.87 -5.30
N ARG A 158 11.40 4.58 -5.99
CA ARG A 158 10.04 4.13 -6.32
C ARG A 158 10.07 2.85 -7.15
N GLU A 159 10.96 2.77 -8.14
CA GLU A 159 11.11 1.59 -9.00
C GLU A 159 11.53 0.33 -8.21
N VAL A 160 12.47 0.46 -7.28
CA VAL A 160 12.85 -0.66 -6.41
C VAL A 160 11.66 -1.13 -5.58
N ILE A 161 10.95 -0.20 -4.95
CA ILE A 161 9.79 -0.56 -4.13
C ILE A 161 8.71 -1.20 -4.99
N ALA A 162 8.41 -0.62 -6.16
CA ALA A 162 7.42 -1.12 -7.12
C ALA A 162 7.68 -2.58 -7.52
N ARG A 163 8.93 -2.94 -7.78
CA ARG A 163 9.32 -4.33 -8.10
C ARG A 163 8.98 -5.31 -6.98
N HIS A 164 9.13 -4.89 -5.73
CA HIS A 164 8.88 -5.74 -4.57
C HIS A 164 7.42 -5.85 -4.19
N ILE A 165 6.62 -4.80 -4.39
CA ILE A 165 5.18 -4.81 -4.08
C ILE A 165 4.30 -5.19 -5.27
N GLY A 166 4.89 -5.26 -6.48
CA GLY A 166 4.18 -5.66 -7.69
C GLY A 166 3.30 -4.57 -8.29
N THR A 167 3.46 -3.31 -7.89
CA THR A 167 2.74 -2.16 -8.48
C THR A 167 3.62 -0.91 -8.46
N ALA A 168 3.57 -0.14 -9.55
CA ALA A 168 4.20 1.18 -9.63
C ALA A 168 3.21 2.33 -9.30
N SER A 169 1.96 1.98 -9.03
CA SER A 169 0.86 2.92 -8.80
C SER A 169 0.75 3.32 -7.35
N PHE A 170 1.70 4.11 -6.87
CA PHE A 170 1.65 4.72 -5.54
C PHE A 170 2.35 6.09 -5.55
N GLY A 171 1.87 6.99 -4.69
CA GLY A 171 2.41 8.33 -4.52
C GLY A 171 3.74 8.34 -3.77
N LEU A 172 4.53 9.40 -3.98
CA LEU A 172 5.84 9.55 -3.35
C LEU A 172 5.77 9.68 -1.81
N ASP A 173 4.63 10.11 -1.28
CA ASP A 173 4.40 10.28 0.16
C ASP A 173 3.71 9.08 0.81
N GLU A 174 3.30 8.08 0.02
CA GLU A 174 2.66 6.87 0.57
C GLU A 174 3.64 6.06 1.41
N LYS A 175 3.17 5.65 2.60
CA LYS A 175 4.03 4.88 3.52
C LYS A 175 4.19 3.45 3.03
N PHE A 176 5.40 2.95 3.08
CA PHE A 176 5.74 1.58 2.63
C PHE A 176 4.89 0.49 3.28
N PHE A 177 4.58 0.62 4.57
CA PHE A 177 3.72 -0.33 5.27
C PHE A 177 2.26 -0.29 4.79
N ASP A 178 1.75 0.90 4.42
CA ASP A 178 0.40 1.05 3.86
C ASP A 178 0.31 0.44 2.45
N LEU A 179 1.44 0.37 1.74
CA LEU A 179 1.60 -0.30 0.46
C LEU A 179 1.76 -1.84 0.59
N GLY A 180 1.73 -2.37 1.81
CA GLY A 180 1.88 -3.80 2.07
C GLY A 180 3.33 -4.28 2.20
N VAL A 181 4.30 -3.37 2.31
CA VAL A 181 5.69 -3.75 2.59
C VAL A 181 5.79 -4.29 4.00
N THR A 182 6.11 -5.57 4.13
CA THR A 182 6.37 -6.22 5.43
C THR A 182 7.80 -5.96 5.89
N SER A 183 8.08 -6.20 7.18
CA SER A 183 9.44 -6.07 7.71
C SER A 183 10.46 -6.96 6.99
N LEU A 184 10.05 -8.16 6.55
CA LEU A 184 10.92 -9.05 5.77
C LEU A 184 11.19 -8.48 4.37
N LEU A 185 10.17 -7.90 3.75
CA LEU A 185 10.30 -7.25 2.44
C LEU A 185 11.18 -6.00 2.53
N MET A 186 11.08 -5.26 3.64
CA MET A 186 11.93 -4.10 3.94
C MET A 186 13.42 -4.44 3.91
N VAL A 187 13.82 -5.62 4.43
CA VAL A 187 15.22 -6.07 4.37
C VAL A 187 15.68 -6.31 2.93
N LYS A 188 14.83 -6.87 2.08
CA LYS A 188 15.14 -7.08 0.66
C LYS A 188 15.25 -5.75 -0.10
N ILE A 189 14.31 -4.84 0.12
CA ILE A 189 14.32 -3.49 -0.43
C ILE A 189 15.58 -2.74 0.01
N HIS A 190 15.94 -2.80 1.28
CA HIS A 190 17.15 -2.19 1.83
C HIS A 190 18.42 -2.65 1.11
N ARG A 191 18.56 -3.95 0.88
CA ARG A 191 19.71 -4.51 0.17
C ARG A 191 19.79 -3.95 -1.25
N GLU A 192 18.69 -3.98 -1.99
CA GLU A 192 18.66 -3.52 -3.38
C GLU A 192 18.85 -2.01 -3.49
N LEU A 193 18.27 -1.22 -2.59
CA LEU A 193 18.52 0.23 -2.52
C LEU A 193 20.00 0.53 -2.31
N ASN A 194 20.70 -0.21 -1.46
CA ASN A 194 22.13 -0.01 -1.22
C ASN A 194 23.02 -0.39 -2.43
N GLU A 195 22.50 -1.14 -3.39
CA GLU A 195 23.20 -1.46 -4.64
C GLU A 195 23.10 -0.32 -5.68
N ILE A 196 22.00 0.47 -5.65
CA ILE A 196 21.73 1.51 -6.64
C ILE A 196 21.93 2.95 -6.13
N LEU A 197 21.85 3.14 -4.82
CA LEU A 197 21.96 4.47 -4.23
C LEU A 197 23.42 4.90 -4.09
N PRO A 198 23.71 6.20 -4.26
CA PRO A 198 25.09 6.71 -4.20
C PRO A 198 25.70 6.62 -2.80
N GLN A 199 24.90 6.43 -1.77
CA GLN A 199 25.31 6.32 -0.37
C GLN A 199 24.58 5.17 0.32
N HIS A 200 25.29 4.42 1.16
CA HIS A 200 24.68 3.39 1.99
C HIS A 200 23.73 3.98 3.03
N ILE A 201 22.57 3.35 3.17
CA ILE A 201 21.60 3.61 4.24
C ILE A 201 21.59 2.47 5.23
N ALA A 202 21.42 2.80 6.50
CA ALA A 202 21.16 1.79 7.52
C ALA A 202 19.68 1.33 7.42
N LEU A 203 19.42 0.07 7.75
CA LEU A 203 18.07 -0.48 7.71
C LEU A 203 17.07 0.34 8.55
N ILE A 204 17.52 0.87 9.69
CA ILE A 204 16.68 1.71 10.58
C ILE A 204 16.20 2.98 9.86
N GLN A 205 16.98 3.53 8.96
CA GLN A 205 16.61 4.75 8.23
C GLN A 205 15.41 4.53 7.29
N LEU A 206 15.18 3.31 6.79
CA LEU A 206 13.97 2.96 6.04
C LEU A 206 12.71 2.97 6.92
N PHE A 207 12.85 2.69 8.21
CA PHE A 207 11.73 2.78 9.16
C PHE A 207 11.47 4.23 9.60
N GLU A 208 12.52 5.05 9.70
CA GLU A 208 12.43 6.48 10.05
C GLU A 208 11.90 7.33 8.88
N ALA A 209 12.21 6.92 7.66
CA ALA A 209 11.75 7.57 6.42
C ALA A 209 10.82 6.62 5.64
N PRO A 210 9.56 6.47 6.05
CA PRO A 210 8.68 5.40 5.61
C PRO A 210 8.03 5.63 4.25
N SER A 211 8.46 6.62 3.45
CA SER A 211 7.96 6.91 2.09
C SER A 211 9.12 7.24 1.14
N VAL A 212 8.86 7.17 -0.17
CA VAL A 212 9.85 7.51 -1.20
C VAL A 212 10.43 8.90 -0.99
N ARG A 213 9.55 9.90 -0.83
CA ARG A 213 9.95 11.30 -0.63
C ARG A 213 10.71 11.51 0.68
N ALA A 214 10.27 10.90 1.76
CA ALA A 214 10.96 11.00 3.04
C ALA A 214 12.37 10.39 2.95
N LEU A 215 12.50 9.27 2.24
CA LEU A 215 13.78 8.61 2.04
C LEU A 215 14.72 9.42 1.16
N ALA A 216 14.23 9.98 0.05
CA ALA A 216 15.01 10.86 -0.83
C ALA A 216 15.54 12.10 -0.10
N LYS A 217 14.73 12.73 0.75
CA LYS A 217 15.15 13.87 1.57
C LYS A 217 16.31 13.55 2.53
N LEU A 218 16.42 12.33 3.04
CA LEU A 218 17.57 11.92 3.87
C LEU A 218 18.89 12.00 3.11
N PHE A 219 18.87 11.70 1.81
CA PHE A 219 20.09 11.82 0.96
C PHE A 219 20.43 13.27 0.65
N GLU A 220 19.43 14.10 0.36
CA GLU A 220 19.64 15.52 0.08
C GLU A 220 20.25 16.24 1.28
N ASN A 221 19.72 16.00 2.48
CA ASN A 221 20.25 16.59 3.72
C ASN A 221 21.69 16.14 4.00
N LYS A 222 22.02 14.87 3.80
CA LYS A 222 23.40 14.37 3.99
C LYS A 222 24.38 14.99 2.99
N ASN A 223 23.96 15.24 1.76
CA ASN A 223 24.80 15.90 0.76
C ASN A 223 25.06 17.36 1.14
N ASN A 224 24.04 18.09 1.61
CA ASN A 224 24.20 19.46 2.08
C ASN A 224 25.14 19.55 3.28
N ASP A 225 25.00 18.67 4.26
CA ASP A 225 25.90 18.59 5.44
C ASP A 225 27.34 18.24 5.06
N ALA A 226 27.56 17.45 4.00
CA ALA A 226 28.89 17.12 3.51
C ALA A 226 29.53 18.30 2.78
N ILE A 227 28.76 19.01 1.99
CA ILE A 227 29.19 20.23 1.28
C ILE A 227 29.52 21.35 2.29
N ASP A 228 28.69 21.57 3.29
CA ASP A 228 28.91 22.59 4.33
C ASP A 228 30.16 22.26 5.18
N ARG A 229 30.36 21.00 5.55
CA ARG A 229 31.59 20.55 6.22
C ARG A 229 32.83 20.76 5.35
N GLY A 230 32.72 20.48 4.06
CA GLY A 230 33.78 20.72 3.08
C GLY A 230 34.14 22.21 2.95
N ARG A 231 33.13 23.08 2.88
CA ARG A 231 33.30 24.54 2.86
C ARG A 231 33.96 25.05 4.13
N LEU A 232 33.45 24.65 5.28
CA LEU A 232 34.02 25.06 6.58
C LEU A 232 35.47 24.62 6.76
N GLN A 233 35.85 23.43 6.30
CA GLN A 233 37.23 22.97 6.28
C GLN A 233 38.09 23.76 5.31
N ALA A 234 37.58 24.09 4.11
CA ALA A 234 38.31 24.91 3.13
C ALA A 234 38.55 26.34 3.67
N GLU A 235 37.58 26.95 4.30
CA GLU A 235 37.69 28.26 4.94
C GLU A 235 38.70 28.26 6.09
N LYS A 236 38.68 27.23 6.96
CA LYS A 236 39.69 27.07 8.01
C LYS A 236 41.12 26.91 7.46
N ARG A 237 41.29 26.18 6.35
CA ARG A 237 42.59 26.04 5.69
C ARG A 237 43.07 27.33 5.05
N LEU A 238 42.17 28.13 4.46
CA LEU A 238 42.49 29.43 3.89
C LEU A 238 42.87 30.45 4.99
N ALA A 239 42.10 30.51 6.09
CA ALA A 239 42.40 31.37 7.23
C ALA A 239 43.78 31.03 7.87
N SER A 240 44.07 29.72 8.05
CA SER A 240 45.34 29.24 8.55
C SER A 240 46.54 29.61 7.63
N ARG A 241 46.34 29.56 6.29
CA ARG A 241 47.36 29.98 5.34
C ARG A 241 47.55 31.52 5.30
N ALA A 242 46.49 32.28 5.53
CA ALA A 242 46.55 33.75 5.60
C ALA A 242 47.33 34.21 6.83
N SER A 243 47.09 33.61 8.02
CA SER A 243 47.80 33.92 9.24
C SER A 243 49.28 33.59 9.16
N VAL A 244 49.67 32.48 8.51
CA VAL A 244 51.07 32.12 8.33
C VAL A 244 51.78 33.06 7.33
N ARG A 245 51.05 33.61 6.33
CA ARG A 245 51.61 34.60 5.38
C ARG A 245 51.82 35.98 6.08
N GLN A 246 50.90 36.33 6.97
CA GLN A 246 51.03 37.59 7.72
C GLN A 246 52.21 37.54 8.70
N TYR A 247 52.40 36.43 9.40
CA TYR A 247 53.53 36.19 10.32
C TYR A 247 54.89 36.23 9.59
N ARG A 248 54.94 35.81 8.28
CA ARG A 248 56.18 35.87 7.50
C ARG A 248 56.48 37.24 6.91
N ARG A 249 55.55 38.21 6.93
CA ARG A 249 55.76 39.56 6.43
C ARG A 249 56.20 40.52 7.52
N GLU A 250 56.01 40.12 8.79
CA GLU A 250 56.37 40.93 9.97
C GLU A 250 57.73 40.56 10.59
N LYS A 251 58.45 39.62 9.94
CA LYS A 251 59.84 39.31 10.22
C LYS A 251 60.73 39.69 9.02
#